data_70a3047a0b7e5d45a01c371ae1a0a96e
#
_entry.id   70a3047a0b7e5d45a01c371ae1a0a96e
#
_cell.length_a   1.000
_cell.length_b   1.000
_cell.length_c   1.000
_cell.angle_alpha   90.00
_cell.angle_beta   90.00
_cell.angle_gamma   90.00
#
_symmetry.space_group_name_H-M   'P 1'
#
loop_
_entity.id
_entity.type
_entity.pdbx_description
1 polymer ?
#
loop_
_entity_poly.entity_id
_entity_poly.type
_entity_poly.pdbx_seq_one_letter_code
_entity_poly.pdbx_strand_id
1 'polypeptide(L)' 'MGERIRAQRKACRISQDALALACSIDRSYMGRIERGEVSITVEKLYRIARQLACDPAYLLPKLSELKPT' A
#
# COMPACT_ATOMS: atom_id res chain seq x y z
N MET A 1 3.07 4.39 -5.63
CA MET A 1 2.63 3.18 -4.88
C MET A 1 1.63 3.52 -3.77
N GLY A 2 1.93 4.47 -2.93
CA GLY A 2 1.03 4.82 -1.82
C GLY A 2 -0.36 5.24 -2.27
N GLU A 3 -0.46 6.00 -3.34
CA GLU A 3 -1.74 6.43 -3.87
C GLU A 3 -2.58 5.26 -4.35
N ARG A 4 -1.95 4.26 -4.94
CA ARG A 4 -2.67 3.08 -5.44
C ARG A 4 -3.15 2.22 -4.29
N ILE A 5 -2.35 2.11 -3.23
CA ILE A 5 -2.75 1.40 -2.01
C ILE A 5 -3.98 2.09 -1.42
N ARG A 6 -3.92 3.40 -1.30
CA ARG A 6 -5.02 4.18 -0.74
C ARG A 6 -6.29 4.05 -1.58
N ALA A 7 -6.16 4.16 -2.90
CA ALA A 7 -7.30 4.06 -3.80
C ALA A 7 -7.95 2.67 -3.71
N GLN A 8 -7.15 1.62 -3.71
CA GLN A 8 -7.66 0.27 -3.62
C GLN A 8 -8.28 0.01 -2.25
N ARG A 9 -7.67 0.56 -1.19
CA ARG A 9 -8.22 0.44 0.16
C ARG A 9 -9.61 1.06 0.23
N LYS A 10 -9.77 2.25 -0.33
CA LYS A 10 -11.07 2.93 -0.34
C LYS A 10 -12.09 2.18 -1.19
N ALA A 11 -11.66 1.61 -2.30
CA ALA A 11 -12.54 0.80 -3.15
C ALA A 11 -13.04 -0.43 -2.39
N CYS A 12 -12.22 -0.99 -1.50
CA CYS A 12 -12.60 -2.11 -0.66
C CYS A 12 -13.36 -1.68 0.59
N ARG A 13 -13.55 -0.39 0.80
CA ARG A 13 -14.23 0.18 1.96
C ARG A 13 -13.59 -0.23 3.28
N ILE A 14 -12.28 -0.25 3.31
CA ILE A 14 -11.49 -0.60 4.49
C ILE A 14 -10.83 0.66 5.00
N SER A 15 -10.89 0.89 6.33
CA SER A 15 -10.19 2.03 6.93
C SER A 15 -8.70 1.78 6.95
N GLN A 16 -7.91 2.86 7.03
CA GLN A 16 -6.45 2.74 7.14
C GLN A 16 -6.07 1.92 8.37
N ASP A 17 -6.75 2.15 9.49
CA ASP A 17 -6.49 1.42 10.74
C ASP A 17 -6.78 -0.07 10.58
N ALA A 18 -7.89 -0.40 9.95
CA ALA A 18 -8.27 -1.79 9.74
C ALA A 18 -7.28 -2.50 8.83
N LEU A 19 -6.81 -1.82 7.78
CA LEU A 19 -5.82 -2.42 6.89
C LEU A 19 -4.50 -2.64 7.61
N ALA A 20 -4.06 -1.66 8.40
CA ALA A 20 -2.82 -1.79 9.17
C ALA A 20 -2.89 -2.98 10.13
N LEU A 21 -4.01 -3.12 10.83
CA LEU A 21 -4.21 -4.23 11.75
C LEU A 21 -4.17 -5.57 11.01
N ALA A 22 -4.88 -5.67 9.89
CA ALA A 22 -4.93 -6.90 9.10
C ALA A 22 -3.57 -7.29 8.55
N CYS A 23 -2.72 -6.31 8.26
CA CYS A 23 -1.38 -6.55 7.72
C CYS A 23 -0.31 -6.69 8.81
N SER A 24 -0.67 -6.54 10.07
CA SER A 24 0.28 -6.49 11.18
C SER A 24 1.32 -5.38 10.98
N ILE A 25 0.85 -4.25 10.49
CA ILE A 25 1.67 -3.06 10.27
C ILE A 25 1.21 -1.97 11.22
N ASP A 26 2.15 -1.23 11.81
CA ASP A 26 1.82 -0.13 12.69
C ASP A 26 0.96 0.91 11.94
N ARG A 27 -0.06 1.43 12.62
CA ARG A 27 -0.99 2.38 12.02
C ARG A 27 -0.29 3.64 11.49
N SER A 28 0.63 4.19 12.27
CA SER A 28 1.38 5.37 11.84
C SER A 28 2.24 5.08 10.62
N TYR A 29 2.83 3.89 10.58
CA TYR A 29 3.65 3.47 9.46
C TYR A 29 2.80 3.28 8.20
N MET A 30 1.60 2.71 8.35
CA MET A 30 0.68 2.57 7.22
C MET A 30 0.33 3.94 6.62
N GLY A 31 0.13 4.95 7.47
CA GLY A 31 -0.12 6.31 7.00
C GLY A 31 1.04 6.85 6.17
N ARG A 32 2.27 6.59 6.62
CA ARG A 32 3.46 7.02 5.89
C ARG A 32 3.59 6.31 4.54
N ILE A 33 3.25 5.01 4.51
CA ILE A 33 3.25 4.25 3.27
C ILE A 33 2.31 4.89 2.26
N GLU A 34 1.09 5.21 2.68
CA GLU A 34 0.09 5.78 1.79
C GLU A 34 0.46 7.17 1.29
N ARG A 35 1.20 7.93 2.09
CA ARG A 35 1.67 9.26 1.69
C ARG A 35 2.96 9.22 0.87
N GLY A 36 3.52 8.04 0.68
CA GLY A 36 4.76 7.91 -0.09
C GLY A 36 6.00 8.37 0.66
N GLU A 37 5.93 8.45 1.99
CA GLU A 37 7.04 8.95 2.81
C GLU A 37 8.07 7.90 3.15
N VAL A 38 7.75 6.63 2.96
CA VAL A 38 8.65 5.53 3.27
C VAL A 38 8.58 4.49 2.16
N SER A 39 9.67 3.75 2.00
CA SER A 39 9.71 2.59 1.11
C SER A 39 9.23 1.38 1.89
N ILE A 40 8.51 0.49 1.23
CA ILE A 40 8.06 -0.75 1.87
C ILE A 40 8.79 -1.94 1.27
N THR A 41 8.91 -2.99 2.07
CA THR A 41 9.51 -4.23 1.60
C THR A 41 8.52 -4.97 0.70
N VAL A 42 9.04 -5.86 -0.12
CA VAL A 42 8.20 -6.71 -0.98
C VAL A 42 7.25 -7.53 -0.12
N GLU A 43 7.72 -8.01 1.03
CA GLU A 43 6.88 -8.78 1.94
C GLU A 43 5.67 -7.98 2.40
N LYS A 44 5.88 -6.73 2.82
CA LYS A 44 4.78 -5.87 3.26
C LYS A 44 3.84 -5.54 2.13
N LEU A 45 4.39 -5.30 0.94
CA LEU A 45 3.57 -5.04 -0.24
C LEU A 45 2.65 -6.22 -0.53
N TYR A 46 3.16 -7.45 -0.44
CA TYR A 46 2.37 -8.65 -0.67
C TYR A 46 1.28 -8.82 0.38
N ARG A 47 1.58 -8.52 1.66
CA ARG A 47 0.57 -8.56 2.71
C ARG A 47 -0.58 -7.60 2.42
N ILE A 48 -0.24 -6.38 2.02
CA ILE A 48 -1.22 -5.35 1.69
C ILE A 48 -2.07 -5.80 0.50
N ALA A 49 -1.43 -6.29 -0.56
CA ALA A 49 -2.13 -6.74 -1.76
C ALA A 49 -3.10 -7.88 -1.44
N ARG A 50 -2.68 -8.80 -0.58
CA ARG A 50 -3.54 -9.91 -0.16
C ARG A 50 -4.79 -9.41 0.55
N GLN A 51 -4.62 -8.46 1.46
CA GLN A 51 -5.76 -7.91 2.19
C GLN A 51 -6.69 -7.11 1.30
N LEU A 52 -6.15 -6.50 0.26
CA LEU A 52 -6.94 -5.72 -0.70
C LEU A 52 -7.44 -6.57 -1.86
N ALA A 53 -7.15 -7.87 -1.85
CA ALA A 53 -7.57 -8.83 -2.87
C ALA A 53 -7.19 -8.38 -4.28
N CYS A 54 -5.97 -7.86 -4.43
CA CYS A 54 -5.47 -7.42 -5.73
C CYS A 54 -4.07 -7.99 -5.98
N ASP A 55 -3.66 -7.94 -7.24
CA ASP A 55 -2.32 -8.35 -7.64
C ASP A 55 -1.33 -7.30 -7.10
N PRO A 56 -0.22 -7.71 -6.45
CA PRO A 56 0.79 -6.76 -5.99
C PRO A 56 1.28 -5.83 -7.09
N ALA A 57 1.34 -6.30 -8.33
CA ALA A 57 1.78 -5.49 -9.46
C ALA A 57 0.86 -4.28 -9.68
N TYR A 58 -0.41 -4.39 -9.31
CA TYR A 58 -1.37 -3.30 -9.44
C TYR A 58 -1.00 -2.12 -8.54
N LEU A 59 -0.35 -2.40 -7.42
CA LEU A 59 0.04 -1.38 -6.44
C LEU A 59 1.36 -0.70 -6.79
N LEU A 60 2.12 -1.29 -7.71
CA LEU A 60 3.41 -0.73 -8.10
C LEU A 60 3.20 0.46 -9.04
N PRO A 61 4.08 1.48 -8.97
CA PRO A 61 3.99 2.61 -9.89
C PRO A 61 4.34 2.16 -11.31
N LYS A 62 3.77 2.83 -12.30
CA LYS A 62 4.15 2.62 -13.68
C LYS A 62 5.60 3.08 -13.87
N LEU A 63 6.26 2.53 -14.88
CA LEU A 63 7.64 2.91 -15.17
C LEU A 63 7.78 4.42 -15.36
N SER A 64 6.80 5.05 -16.00
CA SER A 64 6.80 6.50 -16.23
C SER A 64 6.67 7.31 -14.94
N GLU A 65 6.22 6.71 -13.85
CA GLU A 65 6.05 7.36 -12.56
C GLU A 65 7.29 7.22 -11.69
N LEU A 66 8.23 6.38 -12.08
CA LEU A 66 9.46 6.18 -11.33
C LEU A 66 10.43 7.31 -11.61
N LYS A 67 11.00 7.86 -10.55
CA LYS A 67 12.01 8.91 -10.71
C LYS A 67 13.33 8.28 -11.16
N PRO A 68 14.01 8.90 -12.10
CA PRO A 68 15.35 8.43 -12.46
C PRO A 68 16.28 8.60 -11.26
N THR A 69 17.11 7.63 -11.02
CA THR A 69 18.11 7.68 -9.94
C THR A 69 19.37 8.35 -10.40
#